data_b1d9ed1bdb8a57a0525c95613b8dd5ab
#
_entry.id   b1d9ed1bdb8a57a0525c95613b8dd5ab
#
_cell.length_a   1.000
_cell.length_b   1.000
_cell.length_c   1.000
_cell.angle_alpha   90.00
_cell.angle_beta   90.00
_cell.angle_gamma   90.00
#
_symmetry.space_group_name_H-M   'P 1'
#
loop_
_entity.id
_entity.type
_entity.pdbx_description
1 polymer ?
#
loop_
_entity_poly.entity_id
_entity_poly.type
_entity_poly.pdbx_seq_one_letter_code
_entity_poly.pdbx_strand_id
1 'polypeptide(L)'
;PDLVRRYLGKVVPYTDNFYAALNSAVFSDGSFVYIPKGVRCPMELSTYFRINAAETGQFERTLIVADDDAYVSYLEGCTAPMRDENQLYAAIGEIVVEDRAEVKYSTVQNWYPGDKDGKGGIYNFVTKRGLCRGDFSKLSWTQVETGSAITWKYPSCVLQGDNSVGEFYSVALTRNYQE
;
A
#
# COMPACT_ATOMS: atom_id res chain seq x y z
N PRO A 1 7.06 16.81 10.85
CA PRO A 1 7.27 15.79 11.90
C PRO A 1 6.00 15.54 12.73
N ASP A 2 5.32 16.57 13.23
CA ASP A 2 4.18 16.37 14.13
C ASP A 2 2.94 15.83 13.42
N LEU A 3 2.71 16.26 12.20
CA LEU A 3 1.62 15.74 11.36
C LEU A 3 1.79 14.23 11.09
N VAL A 4 2.99 13.79 10.73
CA VAL A 4 3.27 12.36 10.53
C VAL A 4 3.04 11.57 11.82
N ARG A 5 3.55 12.04 12.95
CA ARG A 5 3.39 11.38 14.26
C ARG A 5 1.93 11.22 14.67
N ARG A 6 1.06 12.13 14.23
CA ARG A 6 -0.37 12.09 14.52
C ARG A 6 -1.07 10.89 13.87
N TYR A 7 -0.61 10.45 12.69
CA TYR A 7 -1.30 9.46 11.88
C TYR A 7 -0.55 8.15 11.69
N LEU A 8 0.80 8.20 11.64
CA LEU A 8 1.61 7.02 11.35
C LEU A 8 1.44 5.93 12.41
N GLY A 9 1.19 4.70 11.97
CA GLY A 9 1.00 3.55 12.84
C GLY A 9 -0.34 3.51 13.57
N LYS A 10 -1.33 4.32 13.14
CA LYS A 10 -2.66 4.37 13.77
C LYS A 10 -3.69 3.51 13.05
N VAL A 11 -3.55 3.35 11.74
CA VAL A 11 -4.45 2.52 10.92
C VAL A 11 -3.91 1.09 10.83
N VAL A 12 -2.59 0.94 10.70
CA VAL A 12 -1.90 -0.35 10.77
C VAL A 12 -0.86 -0.31 11.90
N PRO A 13 -1.25 -0.62 13.14
CA PRO A 13 -0.32 -0.67 14.26
C PRO A 13 0.62 -1.88 14.14
N TYR A 14 1.75 -1.85 14.85
CA TYR A 14 2.71 -2.96 14.88
C TYR A 14 2.12 -4.26 15.42
N THR A 15 1.04 -4.18 16.16
CA THR A 15 0.32 -5.34 16.73
C THR A 15 -0.64 -6.00 15.75
N ASP A 16 -0.77 -5.47 14.54
CA ASP A 16 -1.75 -5.94 13.56
C ASP A 16 -1.46 -7.38 13.08
N ASN A 17 -0.25 -7.59 12.66
CA ASN A 17 0.24 -8.91 12.25
C ASN A 17 1.78 -8.95 12.29
N PHE A 18 2.33 -10.14 12.05
CA PHE A 18 3.78 -10.37 12.10
C PHE A 18 4.57 -9.43 11.17
N TYR A 19 4.12 -9.23 9.94
CA TYR A 19 4.82 -8.39 8.97
C TYR A 19 4.66 -6.90 9.27
N ALA A 20 3.55 -6.50 9.89
CA ALA A 20 3.39 -5.14 10.39
C ALA A 20 4.36 -4.85 11.54
N ALA A 21 4.58 -5.82 12.43
CA ALA A 21 5.59 -5.72 13.49
C ALA A 21 7.00 -5.62 12.90
N LEU A 22 7.36 -6.49 11.96
CA LEU A 22 8.65 -6.48 11.29
C LEU A 22 8.88 -5.15 10.56
N ASN A 23 7.94 -4.72 9.71
CA ASN A 23 8.04 -3.44 9.02
C ASN A 23 8.23 -2.29 10.00
N SER A 24 7.46 -2.24 11.08
CA SER A 24 7.56 -1.17 12.08
C SER A 24 8.92 -1.09 12.77
N ALA A 25 9.64 -2.22 12.87
CA ALA A 25 10.96 -2.27 13.47
C ALA A 25 12.08 -1.82 12.53
N VAL A 26 11.92 -2.02 11.20
CA VAL A 26 13.05 -1.90 10.26
C VAL A 26 12.79 -1.01 9.04
N PHE A 27 11.59 -0.43 8.87
CA PHE A 27 11.34 0.46 7.74
C PHE A 27 12.25 1.70 7.80
N SER A 28 12.80 2.08 6.67
CA SER A 28 13.74 3.21 6.56
C SER A 28 13.30 4.24 5.51
N ASP A 29 12.27 3.91 4.73
CA ASP A 29 11.79 4.76 3.65
C ASP A 29 10.27 4.63 3.48
N GLY A 30 9.68 5.54 2.72
CA GLY A 30 8.26 5.54 2.44
C GLY A 30 7.77 6.83 1.82
N SER A 31 6.46 6.88 1.59
CA SER A 31 5.80 8.07 1.04
C SER A 31 4.88 8.70 2.09
N PHE A 32 4.90 10.01 2.17
CA PHE A 32 3.94 10.77 2.97
C PHE A 32 3.22 11.79 2.10
N VAL A 33 1.89 11.67 2.04
CA VAL A 33 1.01 12.59 1.32
C VAL A 33 -0.02 13.15 2.28
N TYR A 34 -0.10 14.46 2.35
CA TYR A 34 -1.14 15.18 3.09
C TYR A 34 -1.82 16.18 2.17
N ILE A 35 -3.12 16.04 2.03
CA ILE A 35 -3.94 16.97 1.26
C ILE A 35 -4.74 17.80 2.26
N PRO A 36 -4.48 19.12 2.35
CA PRO A 36 -5.17 20.00 3.28
C PRO A 36 -6.66 20.12 3.00
N LYS A 37 -7.40 20.52 4.03
CA LYS A 37 -8.84 20.75 3.96
C LYS A 37 -9.26 21.58 2.75
N GLY A 38 -10.25 21.09 2.01
CA GLY A 38 -10.83 21.74 0.83
C GLY A 38 -9.96 21.73 -0.42
N VAL A 39 -8.76 21.11 -0.36
CA VAL A 39 -7.86 21.05 -1.51
C VAL A 39 -8.18 19.85 -2.39
N ARG A 40 -8.40 20.10 -3.66
CA ARG A 40 -8.50 19.05 -4.67
C ARG A 40 -7.19 18.99 -5.46
N CYS A 41 -6.44 17.89 -5.29
CA CYS A 41 -5.18 17.71 -5.99
C CYS A 41 -5.44 17.68 -7.51
N PRO A 42 -4.83 18.59 -8.31
CA PRO A 42 -5.20 18.75 -9.72
C PRO A 42 -4.63 17.65 -10.61
N MET A 43 -3.71 16.85 -10.11
CA MET A 43 -3.05 15.77 -10.85
C MET A 43 -2.97 14.50 -10.02
N GLU A 44 -2.81 13.38 -10.68
CA GLU A 44 -2.48 12.13 -10.00
C GLU A 44 -1.05 12.20 -9.45
N LEU A 45 -0.90 11.84 -8.19
CA LEU A 45 0.41 11.63 -7.57
C LEU A 45 0.83 10.19 -7.80
N SER A 46 2.12 9.95 -7.96
CA SER A 46 2.62 8.59 -8.10
C SER A 46 3.94 8.37 -7.38
N THR A 47 4.09 7.17 -6.84
CA THR A 47 5.36 6.67 -6.29
C THR A 47 5.69 5.35 -6.95
N TYR A 48 6.96 5.17 -7.26
CA TYR A 48 7.47 3.95 -7.85
C TYR A 48 8.59 3.38 -7.01
N PHE A 49 8.36 2.18 -6.48
CA PHE A 49 9.32 1.45 -5.66
C PHE A 49 10.01 0.36 -6.48
N ARG A 50 11.33 0.30 -6.37
CA ARG A 50 12.13 -0.71 -7.06
C ARG A 50 13.20 -1.29 -6.16
N ILE A 51 13.20 -2.60 -6.00
CA ILE A 51 14.27 -3.32 -5.30
C ILE A 51 15.46 -3.46 -6.27
N ASN A 52 16.59 -2.87 -5.94
CA ASN A 52 17.80 -2.92 -6.79
C ASN A 52 18.95 -3.75 -6.20
N ALA A 53 19.03 -3.89 -4.89
CA ALA A 53 20.10 -4.61 -4.22
C ALA A 53 19.82 -6.11 -4.15
N ALA A 54 20.88 -6.93 -4.26
CA ALA A 54 20.84 -8.36 -4.01
C ALA A 54 20.80 -8.64 -2.49
N GLU A 55 20.31 -9.81 -2.09
CA GLU A 55 20.33 -10.31 -0.70
C GLU A 55 19.71 -9.32 0.32
N THR A 56 18.76 -8.50 -0.12
CA THR A 56 18.10 -7.49 0.72
C THR A 56 16.60 -7.64 0.72
N GLY A 57 15.98 -7.28 1.85
CA GLY A 57 14.55 -7.02 1.92
C GLY A 57 14.26 -5.54 1.69
N GLN A 58 13.06 -5.23 1.24
CA GLN A 58 12.55 -3.86 1.18
C GLN A 58 11.38 -3.71 2.14
N PHE A 59 11.49 -2.71 3.00
CA PHE A 59 10.50 -2.39 4.02
C PHE A 59 10.13 -0.92 3.89
N GLU A 60 8.96 -0.66 3.39
CA GLU A 60 8.49 0.70 3.17
C GLU A 60 7.16 0.96 3.87
N ARG A 61 6.88 2.23 4.14
CA ARG A 61 5.64 2.63 4.77
C ARG A 61 5.05 3.87 4.11
N THR A 62 3.91 3.71 3.47
CA THR A 62 3.17 4.81 2.82
C THR A 62 2.07 5.31 3.75
N LEU A 63 1.97 6.62 3.93
CA LEU A 63 0.89 7.29 4.65
C LEU A 63 0.25 8.35 3.77
N ILE A 64 -1.05 8.22 3.54
CA ILE A 64 -1.86 9.20 2.81
C ILE A 64 -2.95 9.73 3.74
N VAL A 65 -3.05 11.04 3.86
CA VAL A 65 -4.09 11.71 4.65
C VAL A 65 -4.79 12.73 3.78
N ALA A 66 -6.09 12.55 3.57
CA ALA A 66 -6.98 13.52 2.94
C ALA A 66 -7.85 14.15 4.02
N ASP A 67 -7.60 15.44 4.31
CA ASP A 67 -8.35 16.23 5.29
C ASP A 67 -9.77 16.55 4.76
N ASP A 68 -10.62 17.17 5.54
CA ASP A 68 -12.01 17.47 5.18
C ASP A 68 -12.13 18.08 3.79
N ASP A 69 -13.11 17.62 3.01
CA ASP A 69 -13.41 18.10 1.65
C ASP A 69 -12.25 17.96 0.65
N ALA A 70 -11.18 17.22 0.99
CA ALA A 70 -10.01 17.04 0.14
C ALA A 70 -10.21 15.94 -0.91
N TYR A 71 -9.43 16.00 -1.98
CA TYR A 71 -9.40 14.98 -3.02
C TYR A 71 -7.98 14.67 -3.47
N VAL A 72 -7.66 13.39 -3.65
CA VAL A 72 -6.42 12.94 -4.27
C VAL A 72 -6.60 11.64 -5.03
N SER A 73 -5.93 11.53 -6.17
CA SER A 73 -5.65 10.27 -6.87
C SER A 73 -4.18 9.92 -6.68
N TYR A 74 -3.90 8.71 -6.24
CA TYR A 74 -2.55 8.24 -5.95
C TYR A 74 -2.31 6.86 -6.56
N LEU A 75 -1.22 6.75 -7.34
CA LEU A 75 -0.78 5.50 -7.96
C LEU A 75 0.53 5.03 -7.33
N GLU A 76 0.57 3.79 -6.91
CA GLU A 76 1.77 3.14 -6.42
C GLU A 76 2.17 2.00 -7.37
N GLY A 77 3.37 2.09 -7.92
CA GLY A 77 3.96 1.07 -8.76
C GLY A 77 5.13 0.39 -8.06
N CYS A 78 5.19 -0.94 -8.14
CA CYS A 78 6.27 -1.71 -7.56
C CYS A 78 6.79 -2.76 -8.53
N THR A 79 8.13 -2.91 -8.59
CA THR A 79 8.78 -3.92 -9.42
C THR A 79 10.15 -4.32 -8.85
N ALA A 80 10.62 -5.50 -9.24
CA ALA A 80 11.96 -5.97 -8.93
C ALA A 80 12.61 -6.62 -10.15
N PRO A 81 13.95 -6.57 -10.27
CA PRO A 81 14.68 -7.30 -11.30
C PRO A 81 14.61 -8.80 -11.07
N MET A 82 14.84 -9.57 -12.14
CA MET A 82 14.96 -11.03 -12.10
C MET A 82 16.26 -11.42 -11.39
N ARG A 83 16.14 -12.26 -10.35
CA ARG A 83 17.28 -12.83 -9.61
C ARG A 83 16.99 -14.25 -9.19
N ASP A 84 18.04 -15.09 -9.13
CA ASP A 84 17.95 -16.51 -8.73
C ASP A 84 17.80 -16.71 -7.21
N GLU A 85 17.57 -15.65 -6.47
CA GLU A 85 17.35 -15.63 -5.02
C GLU A 85 15.94 -15.14 -4.68
N ASN A 86 15.42 -15.58 -3.53
CA ASN A 86 14.20 -15.01 -3.00
C ASN A 86 14.51 -13.68 -2.28
N GLN A 87 13.66 -12.70 -2.51
CA GLN A 87 13.74 -11.40 -1.83
C GLN A 87 12.43 -11.08 -1.14
N LEU A 88 12.52 -10.55 0.06
CA LEU A 88 11.35 -10.14 0.84
C LEU A 88 10.99 -8.68 0.55
N TYR A 89 9.74 -8.47 0.18
CA TYR A 89 9.09 -7.16 0.17
C TYR A 89 7.98 -7.16 1.21
N ALA A 90 8.13 -6.34 2.24
CA ALA A 90 7.13 -6.21 3.29
C ALA A 90 6.76 -4.74 3.49
N ALA A 91 5.63 -4.33 2.91
CA ALA A 91 5.18 -2.95 2.89
C ALA A 91 3.93 -2.74 3.75
N ILE A 92 3.82 -1.52 4.29
CA ILE A 92 2.64 -1.04 4.99
C ILE A 92 2.09 0.18 4.25
N GLY A 93 0.77 0.20 4.06
CA GLY A 93 0.05 1.37 3.57
C GLY A 93 -1.06 1.78 4.52
N GLU A 94 -1.09 3.06 4.86
CA GLU A 94 -2.11 3.66 5.72
C GLU A 94 -2.76 4.83 4.99
N ILE A 95 -4.09 4.82 4.88
CA ILE A 95 -4.86 5.88 4.25
C ILE A 95 -5.90 6.37 5.24
N VAL A 96 -5.96 7.68 5.47
CA VAL A 96 -6.98 8.31 6.33
C VAL A 96 -7.78 9.28 5.48
N VAL A 97 -9.10 9.12 5.52
CA VAL A 97 -10.06 9.92 4.75
C VAL A 97 -11.03 10.58 5.71
N GLU A 98 -10.96 11.91 5.79
CA GLU A 98 -11.76 12.71 6.69
C GLU A 98 -13.12 13.09 6.08
N ASP A 99 -13.86 14.00 6.73
CA ASP A 99 -15.23 14.37 6.32
C ASP A 99 -15.31 14.79 4.85
N ARG A 100 -16.20 14.15 4.07
CA ARG A 100 -16.46 14.45 2.65
C ARG A 100 -15.22 14.39 1.76
N ALA A 101 -14.10 13.87 2.26
CA ALA A 101 -12.92 13.68 1.46
C ALA A 101 -13.03 12.44 0.57
N GLU A 102 -12.30 12.45 -0.53
CA GLU A 102 -12.24 11.33 -1.47
C GLU A 102 -10.79 10.99 -1.81
N VAL A 103 -10.44 9.72 -1.69
CA VAL A 103 -9.15 9.19 -2.12
C VAL A 103 -9.37 8.11 -3.17
N LYS A 104 -8.71 8.24 -4.31
CA LYS A 104 -8.54 7.16 -5.28
C LYS A 104 -7.15 6.60 -5.12
N TYR A 105 -7.06 5.36 -4.68
CA TYR A 105 -5.79 4.69 -4.44
C TYR A 105 -5.63 3.51 -5.38
N SER A 106 -4.60 3.54 -6.20
CA SER A 106 -4.31 2.48 -7.17
C SER A 106 -2.96 1.85 -6.91
N THR A 107 -2.86 0.53 -6.99
CA THR A 107 -1.58 -0.18 -6.97
C THR A 107 -1.43 -1.08 -8.20
N VAL A 108 -0.25 -1.04 -8.81
CA VAL A 108 0.15 -1.97 -9.86
C VAL A 108 1.46 -2.62 -9.44
N GLN A 109 1.39 -3.91 -9.13
CA GLN A 109 2.55 -4.69 -8.74
C GLN A 109 2.84 -5.75 -9.80
N ASN A 110 4.07 -5.70 -10.32
CA ASN A 110 4.57 -6.66 -11.29
C ASN A 110 5.96 -7.14 -10.85
N TRP A 111 5.95 -8.19 -10.07
CA TRP A 111 7.13 -8.75 -9.46
C TRP A 111 7.71 -9.91 -10.27
N TYR A 112 8.97 -10.23 -10.04
CA TYR A 112 9.58 -11.44 -10.58
C TYR A 112 9.04 -12.68 -9.84
N PRO A 113 8.45 -13.66 -10.56
CA PRO A 113 7.81 -14.81 -9.93
C PRO A 113 8.77 -15.96 -9.57
N GLY A 114 10.02 -15.89 -9.95
CA GLY A 114 10.93 -17.01 -10.00
C GLY A 114 11.12 -17.55 -11.43
N ASP A 115 12.04 -18.47 -11.57
CA ASP A 115 12.34 -19.10 -12.87
C ASP A 115 11.30 -20.17 -13.25
N LYS A 116 11.52 -20.85 -14.39
CA LYS A 116 10.63 -21.91 -14.89
C LYS A 116 10.52 -23.14 -13.96
N ASP A 117 11.46 -23.31 -13.06
CA ASP A 117 11.51 -24.40 -12.09
C ASP A 117 11.03 -23.96 -10.68
N GLY A 118 10.53 -22.71 -10.57
CA GLY A 118 10.01 -22.13 -9.32
C GLY A 118 11.09 -21.63 -8.37
N LYS A 119 12.32 -21.44 -8.85
CA LYS A 119 13.45 -20.97 -8.04
C LYS A 119 13.54 -19.45 -8.06
N GLY A 120 13.83 -18.85 -6.91
CA GLY A 120 13.93 -17.40 -6.76
C GLY A 120 12.55 -16.74 -6.66
N GLY A 121 12.48 -15.46 -6.98
CA GLY A 121 11.25 -14.68 -6.99
C GLY A 121 11.00 -13.91 -5.71
N ILE A 122 10.02 -13.02 -5.76
CA ILE A 122 9.70 -12.10 -4.68
C ILE A 122 8.68 -12.71 -3.72
N TYR A 123 8.92 -12.58 -2.43
CA TYR A 123 7.94 -12.77 -1.37
C TYR A 123 7.32 -11.43 -1.04
N ASN A 124 6.09 -11.23 -1.48
CA ASN A 124 5.37 -9.96 -1.43
C ASN A 124 4.33 -9.98 -0.31
N PHE A 125 4.72 -9.49 0.87
CA PHE A 125 3.88 -9.46 2.06
C PHE A 125 3.47 -8.03 2.39
N VAL A 126 2.21 -7.69 2.13
CA VAL A 126 1.72 -6.31 2.18
C VAL A 126 0.49 -6.19 3.05
N THR A 127 0.52 -5.27 3.99
CA THR A 127 -0.66 -4.88 4.79
C THR A 127 -0.99 -3.43 4.48
N LYS A 128 -2.16 -3.19 3.89
CA LYS A 128 -2.61 -1.84 3.57
C LYS A 128 -4.04 -1.64 4.04
N ARG A 129 -4.31 -0.53 4.72
CA ARG A 129 -5.64 -0.20 5.19
C ARG A 129 -6.00 1.25 4.96
N GLY A 130 -7.23 1.44 4.50
CA GLY A 130 -7.87 2.73 4.48
C GLY A 130 -8.86 2.87 5.63
N LEU A 131 -8.82 3.98 6.32
CA LEU A 131 -9.77 4.39 7.33
C LEU A 131 -10.60 5.54 6.79
N CYS A 132 -11.85 5.26 6.41
CA CYS A 132 -12.88 6.25 6.11
C CYS A 132 -13.43 6.76 7.45
N ARG A 133 -12.69 7.70 8.08
CA ARG A 133 -12.97 8.18 9.43
C ARG A 133 -14.08 9.21 9.44
N GLY A 134 -14.10 10.06 8.43
CA GLY A 134 -15.08 11.14 8.32
C GLY A 134 -16.40 10.71 7.72
N ASP A 135 -17.45 11.50 8.01
CA ASP A 135 -18.75 11.33 7.42
C ASP A 135 -18.73 11.62 5.90
N PHE A 136 -19.47 10.83 5.12
CA PHE A 136 -19.51 10.93 3.65
C PHE A 136 -18.13 10.80 2.99
N SER A 137 -17.13 10.25 3.68
CA SER A 137 -15.82 10.00 3.13
C SER A 137 -15.85 8.86 2.12
N LYS A 138 -14.96 8.89 1.12
CA LYS A 138 -14.91 7.87 0.08
C LYS A 138 -13.48 7.41 -0.20
N LEU A 139 -13.27 6.09 -0.19
CA LEU A 139 -12.05 5.46 -0.65
C LEU A 139 -12.35 4.50 -1.80
N SER A 140 -11.87 4.83 -2.99
CA SER A 140 -11.90 3.93 -4.14
C SER A 140 -10.53 3.26 -4.29
N TRP A 141 -10.49 1.94 -4.20
CA TRP A 141 -9.28 1.15 -4.21
C TRP A 141 -9.22 0.26 -5.44
N THR A 142 -8.20 0.41 -6.26
CA THR A 142 -7.93 -0.48 -7.39
C THR A 142 -6.57 -1.14 -7.22
N GLN A 143 -6.49 -2.45 -7.36
CA GLN A 143 -5.22 -3.14 -7.33
C GLN A 143 -5.09 -4.18 -8.44
N VAL A 144 -3.88 -4.25 -9.00
CA VAL A 144 -3.48 -5.27 -9.96
C VAL A 144 -2.20 -5.93 -9.43
N GLU A 145 -2.29 -7.22 -9.18
CA GLU A 145 -1.19 -8.03 -8.65
C GLU A 145 -0.80 -9.08 -9.67
N THR A 146 0.44 -9.01 -10.11
CA THR A 146 1.03 -10.01 -11.00
C THR A 146 2.46 -10.34 -10.57
N GLY A 147 2.92 -11.49 -10.94
CA GLY A 147 4.25 -11.95 -10.55
C GLY A 147 4.28 -12.40 -9.10
N SER A 148 5.44 -12.22 -8.46
CA SER A 148 5.80 -12.77 -7.15
C SER A 148 5.87 -14.30 -7.13
N ALA A 149 6.74 -14.87 -6.30
CA ALA A 149 6.68 -16.28 -5.97
C ALA A 149 5.52 -16.54 -5.00
N ILE A 150 5.42 -15.70 -3.97
CA ILE A 150 4.32 -15.72 -2.99
C ILE A 150 3.81 -14.30 -2.78
N THR A 151 2.50 -14.11 -2.90
CA THR A 151 1.83 -12.86 -2.53
C THR A 151 0.88 -13.11 -1.36
N TRP A 152 1.14 -12.41 -0.28
CA TRP A 152 0.25 -12.36 0.86
C TRP A 152 -0.14 -10.91 1.15
N LYS A 153 -1.35 -10.54 0.77
CA LYS A 153 -1.80 -9.16 0.80
C LYS A 153 -3.08 -9.01 1.62
N TYR A 154 -3.05 -8.07 2.55
CA TYR A 154 -4.17 -7.73 3.44
C TYR A 154 -4.65 -6.29 3.21
N PRO A 155 -5.36 -6.01 2.12
CA PRO A 155 -6.01 -4.73 1.95
C PRO A 155 -7.36 -4.70 2.69
N SER A 156 -7.72 -3.56 3.26
CA SER A 156 -9.05 -3.36 3.82
C SER A 156 -9.46 -1.89 3.86
N CYS A 157 -10.77 -1.65 3.82
CA CYS A 157 -11.39 -0.37 4.10
C CYS A 157 -12.18 -0.48 5.40
N VAL A 158 -11.83 0.35 6.39
CA VAL A 158 -12.58 0.49 7.63
C VAL A 158 -13.51 1.68 7.47
N LEU A 159 -14.83 1.42 7.50
CA LEU A 159 -15.86 2.44 7.34
C LEU A 159 -16.34 2.86 8.74
N GLN A 160 -15.90 4.02 9.21
CA GLN A 160 -16.18 4.53 10.54
C GLN A 160 -17.16 5.69 10.55
N GLY A 161 -17.04 6.63 9.60
CA GLY A 161 -17.93 7.76 9.46
C GLY A 161 -19.29 7.37 8.89
N ASP A 162 -20.32 8.12 9.22
CA ASP A 162 -21.66 7.92 8.67
C ASP A 162 -21.67 8.16 7.15
N ASN A 163 -22.36 7.28 6.42
CA ASN A 163 -22.43 7.31 4.94
C ASN A 163 -21.06 7.24 4.24
N SER A 164 -20.05 6.72 4.92
CA SER A 164 -18.73 6.48 4.29
C SER A 164 -18.80 5.34 3.27
N VAL A 165 -17.99 5.42 2.21
CA VAL A 165 -18.01 4.49 1.09
C VAL A 165 -16.63 3.92 0.83
N GLY A 166 -16.51 2.60 0.77
CA GLY A 166 -15.35 1.87 0.30
C GLY A 166 -15.65 1.11 -0.98
N GLU A 167 -14.94 1.42 -2.06
CA GLU A 167 -15.01 0.68 -3.33
C GLU A 167 -13.72 -0.11 -3.50
N PHE A 168 -13.82 -1.39 -3.84
CA PHE A 168 -12.64 -2.24 -3.94
C PHE A 168 -12.67 -3.08 -5.22
N TYR A 169 -11.68 -2.86 -6.09
CA TYR A 169 -11.47 -3.58 -7.34
C TYR A 169 -10.11 -4.27 -7.31
N SER A 170 -10.10 -5.58 -7.44
CA SER A 170 -8.85 -6.36 -7.36
C SER A 170 -8.75 -7.35 -8.49
N VAL A 171 -7.58 -7.37 -9.13
CA VAL A 171 -7.19 -8.37 -10.12
C VAL A 171 -5.89 -9.03 -9.65
N ALA A 172 -5.88 -10.33 -9.53
CA ALA A 172 -4.70 -11.13 -9.22
C ALA A 172 -4.52 -12.21 -10.27
N LEU A 173 -3.33 -12.30 -10.83
CA LEU A 173 -2.97 -13.30 -11.83
C LEU A 173 -1.79 -14.14 -11.33
N THR A 174 -1.98 -15.44 -11.26
CA THR A 174 -0.95 -16.40 -10.90
C THR A 174 -0.73 -17.42 -12.03
N ARG A 175 0.46 -17.96 -12.12
CA ARG A 175 0.82 -19.07 -13.02
C ARG A 175 1.92 -19.93 -12.42
N ASN A 176 1.96 -21.20 -12.83
CA ASN A 176 2.96 -22.19 -12.41
C ASN A 176 3.02 -22.34 -10.87
N TYR A 177 4.15 -22.02 -10.27
CA TYR A 177 4.42 -22.18 -8.84
C TYR A 177 4.08 -20.95 -7.99
N GLN A 178 3.37 -19.98 -8.52
CA GLN A 178 2.98 -18.78 -7.78
C GLN A 178 1.83 -19.04 -6.83
N GLU A 179 1.90 -18.48 -5.62
CA GLU A 179 0.88 -18.52 -4.58
C GLU A 179 0.42 -17.12 -4.17
#